data_335f62bab30538c0694544053d875356
#
_entry.id   335f62bab30538c0694544053d875356
#
_cell.length_a   1.000
_cell.length_b   1.000
_cell.length_c   1.000
_cell.angle_alpha   90.00
_cell.angle_beta   90.00
_cell.angle_gamma   90.00
#
_symmetry.space_group_name_H-M   'P 1'
#
loop_
_entity.id
_entity.type
_entity.pdbx_description
1 polymer ?
#
loop_
_entity_poly.entity_id
_entity_poly.type
_entity_poly.pdbx_seq_one_letter_code
_entity_poly.pdbx_strand_id
1 'polypeptide(L)'
;MVDNLYATNNFSLINYDIIHKNNKNILQLSTAEMNNQYMMKFGLHYDKIFKTGLLMNLTIKRLIFNNSTISLDLIIGDNPRYYFNYFIDNGFIPSFGFYASGMSLDLKNNQNLITEKWLWFRNEAFIQSTWRDKFAIGVGISHDYFEIKDNIFLTKNSKNNINPYIFIKADTQNDKNFPTKGFSLNIEGKYINLIKNHNHNFLQIKAETDFSFPLNSWITYRLKGFTGLSSLIPSSFYQYHMGGIFDQNLGNFTSFQGYFLGEEKSANLLTATNYLMFNFKKNYFIIPSFSIAESFDSFKDFNSLKKIHSSLGITLGYKSPFGPIKINYSHAFKSNSKGIFNIILGHSF
;
A
#
# COMPACT_ATOMS: atom_id res chain seq x y z
N MET A 1 -5.78 -25.81 -2.25
CA MET A 1 -4.44 -26.27 -1.78
C MET A 1 -3.44 -26.20 -2.94
N VAL A 2 -3.67 -26.87 -4.06
CA VAL A 2 -2.76 -26.87 -5.24
C VAL A 2 -2.53 -25.46 -5.78
N ASP A 3 -3.57 -24.65 -5.90
CA ASP A 3 -3.45 -23.24 -6.34
C ASP A 3 -2.54 -22.40 -5.43
N ASN A 4 -2.57 -22.67 -4.13
CA ASN A 4 -1.70 -21.98 -3.17
C ASN A 4 -0.23 -22.38 -3.35
N LEU A 5 0.04 -23.62 -3.74
CA LEU A 5 1.39 -24.09 -4.03
C LEU A 5 1.90 -23.48 -5.36
N TYR A 6 1.05 -23.37 -6.38
CA TYR A 6 1.41 -22.65 -7.60
C TYR A 6 1.64 -21.16 -7.35
N ALA A 7 0.87 -20.55 -6.44
CA ALA A 7 1.04 -19.14 -6.08
C ALA A 7 2.40 -18.82 -5.46
N THR A 8 3.10 -19.82 -4.89
CA THR A 8 4.48 -19.65 -4.39
C THR A 8 5.50 -19.42 -5.52
N ASN A 9 5.15 -19.73 -6.78
CA ASN A 9 6.06 -19.72 -7.93
C ASN A 9 7.34 -20.57 -7.70
N ASN A 10 7.25 -21.63 -6.89
CA ASN A 10 8.35 -22.56 -6.65
C ASN A 10 8.23 -23.84 -7.46
N PHE A 11 7.06 -24.13 -7.99
CA PHE A 11 6.77 -25.36 -8.70
C PHE A 11 6.34 -25.08 -10.13
N SER A 12 6.95 -25.80 -11.08
CA SER A 12 6.57 -25.78 -12.50
C SER A 12 5.41 -26.72 -12.81
N LEU A 13 5.31 -27.81 -12.04
CA LEU A 13 4.25 -28.80 -12.18
C LEU A 13 3.90 -29.38 -10.80
N ILE A 14 2.61 -29.49 -10.52
CA ILE A 14 2.07 -30.13 -9.32
C ILE A 14 1.00 -31.11 -9.77
N ASN A 15 1.33 -32.41 -9.74
CA ASN A 15 0.37 -33.48 -9.94
C ASN A 15 -0.07 -34.00 -8.57
N TYR A 16 -1.31 -34.45 -8.46
CA TYR A 16 -1.80 -35.08 -7.25
C TYR A 16 -2.61 -36.32 -7.58
N ASP A 17 -2.43 -37.34 -6.75
CA ASP A 17 -3.17 -38.59 -6.79
C ASP A 17 -3.74 -38.91 -5.42
N ILE A 18 -4.92 -39.50 -5.37
CA ILE A 18 -5.49 -40.00 -4.14
C ILE A 18 -5.28 -41.51 -4.10
N ILE A 19 -4.37 -41.96 -3.23
CA ILE A 19 -4.06 -43.38 -3.06
C ILE A 19 -4.81 -43.91 -1.83
N HIS A 20 -5.48 -45.06 -2.02
CA HIS A 20 -6.10 -45.81 -0.93
C HIS A 20 -5.09 -46.78 -0.36
N LYS A 21 -4.62 -46.54 0.89
CA LYS A 21 -3.69 -47.41 1.59
C LYS A 21 -4.11 -47.56 3.06
N ASN A 22 -4.19 -48.81 3.53
CA ASN A 22 -4.56 -49.11 4.93
C ASN A 22 -5.86 -48.43 5.40
N ASN A 23 -6.92 -48.49 4.60
CA ASN A 23 -8.23 -47.88 4.86
C ASN A 23 -8.20 -46.36 5.04
N LYS A 24 -7.14 -45.69 4.54
CA LYS A 24 -6.99 -44.22 4.56
C LYS A 24 -6.76 -43.70 3.15
N ASN A 25 -7.41 -42.57 2.85
CA ASN A 25 -7.14 -41.80 1.66
C ASN A 25 -5.89 -40.95 1.86
N ILE A 26 -4.83 -41.21 1.10
CA ILE A 26 -3.56 -40.47 1.14
C ILE A 26 -3.50 -39.62 -0.11
N LEU A 27 -3.35 -38.30 0.06
CA LEU A 27 -3.07 -37.38 -1.04
C LEU A 27 -1.56 -37.43 -1.31
N GLN A 28 -1.17 -38.02 -2.44
CA GLN A 28 0.21 -38.01 -2.91
C GLN A 28 0.40 -36.82 -3.86
N LEU A 29 1.37 -35.97 -3.55
CA LEU A 29 1.78 -34.85 -4.40
C LEU A 29 3.09 -35.18 -5.10
N SER A 30 3.11 -35.10 -6.42
CA SER A 30 4.33 -35.16 -7.24
C SER A 30 4.60 -33.75 -7.76
N THR A 31 5.70 -33.17 -7.33
CA THR A 31 6.03 -31.77 -7.68
C THR A 31 7.32 -31.71 -8.49
N ALA A 32 7.34 -30.91 -9.54
CA ALA A 32 8.56 -30.50 -10.23
C ALA A 32 8.87 -29.06 -9.78
N GLU A 33 10.03 -28.85 -9.18
CA GLU A 33 10.48 -27.51 -8.80
C GLU A 33 10.77 -26.66 -10.04
N MET A 34 10.51 -25.36 -9.93
CA MET A 34 10.87 -24.41 -10.96
C MET A 34 12.36 -24.11 -10.86
N ASN A 35 13.13 -24.48 -11.88
CA ASN A 35 14.56 -24.20 -11.94
C ASN A 35 14.88 -22.70 -12.16
N ASN A 36 13.87 -21.89 -12.51
CA ASN A 36 14.07 -20.48 -12.78
C ASN A 36 14.29 -19.69 -11.48
N GLN A 37 15.54 -19.39 -11.20
CA GLN A 37 15.93 -18.50 -10.08
C GLN A 37 15.66 -17.02 -10.41
N TYR A 38 15.52 -16.69 -11.69
CA TYR A 38 15.37 -15.32 -12.20
C TYR A 38 14.00 -15.13 -12.82
N MET A 39 13.32 -14.08 -12.46
CA MET A 39 12.03 -13.71 -13.01
C MET A 39 12.03 -12.22 -13.35
N MET A 40 11.70 -11.88 -14.58
CA MET A 40 11.57 -10.50 -15.02
C MET A 40 10.15 -10.25 -15.48
N LYS A 41 9.54 -9.17 -15.01
CA LYS A 41 8.20 -8.74 -15.40
C LYS A 41 8.24 -7.31 -15.87
N PHE A 42 7.46 -7.01 -16.88
CA PHE A 42 7.27 -5.65 -17.38
C PHE A 42 5.81 -5.28 -17.28
N GLY A 43 5.53 -4.00 -17.10
CA GLY A 43 4.19 -3.46 -17.04
C GLY A 43 4.16 -2.00 -17.46
N LEU A 44 2.98 -1.54 -17.80
CA LEU A 44 2.69 -0.13 -18.03
C LEU A 44 1.73 0.31 -16.93
N HIS A 45 1.97 1.50 -16.41
CA HIS A 45 1.11 2.13 -15.45
C HIS A 45 0.78 3.54 -15.89
N TYR A 46 -0.46 3.93 -15.71
CA TYR A 46 -0.90 5.31 -15.86
C TYR A 46 -1.92 5.62 -14.77
N ASP A 47 -1.69 6.70 -14.06
CA ASP A 47 -2.71 7.34 -13.24
C ASP A 47 -2.55 8.87 -13.24
N LYS A 48 -3.52 9.56 -12.67
CA LYS A 48 -3.50 11.03 -12.66
C LYS A 48 -2.44 11.62 -11.74
N ILE A 49 -2.02 10.87 -10.73
CA ILE A 49 -1.02 11.30 -9.72
C ILE A 49 0.38 11.08 -10.25
N PHE A 50 0.72 9.84 -10.59
CA PHE A 50 2.07 9.44 -10.99
C PHE A 50 2.32 9.56 -12.50
N LYS A 51 1.27 9.86 -13.29
CA LYS A 51 1.32 9.94 -14.74
C LYS A 51 1.74 8.60 -15.37
N THR A 52 2.49 8.65 -16.47
CA THR A 52 2.94 7.46 -17.17
C THR A 52 4.17 6.87 -16.50
N GLY A 53 4.20 5.54 -16.36
CA GLY A 53 5.35 4.80 -15.85
C GLY A 53 5.53 3.47 -16.58
N LEU A 54 6.75 3.17 -16.98
CA LEU A 54 7.20 1.83 -17.37
C LEU A 54 7.68 1.12 -16.11
N LEU A 55 7.07 -0.01 -15.82
CA LEU A 55 7.40 -0.82 -14.67
C LEU A 55 8.28 -1.99 -15.09
N MET A 56 9.35 -2.20 -14.34
CA MET A 56 10.25 -3.34 -14.47
C MET A 56 10.41 -3.99 -13.11
N ASN A 57 10.11 -5.26 -13.00
CA ASN A 57 10.39 -6.07 -11.82
C ASN A 57 11.42 -7.12 -12.14
N LEU A 58 12.47 -7.19 -11.35
CA LEU A 58 13.44 -8.28 -11.34
C LEU A 58 13.33 -9.00 -10.00
N THR A 59 13.01 -10.27 -10.02
CA THR A 59 12.98 -11.13 -8.83
C THR A 59 13.99 -12.26 -8.99
N ILE A 60 14.84 -12.43 -7.98
CA ILE A 60 15.87 -13.48 -7.91
C ILE A 60 15.62 -14.27 -6.65
N LYS A 61 15.47 -15.58 -6.79
CA LYS A 61 15.29 -16.50 -5.66
C LYS A 61 16.59 -17.29 -5.41
N ARG A 62 16.85 -17.63 -4.14
CA ARG A 62 17.96 -18.51 -3.73
C ARG A 62 19.34 -17.98 -4.12
N LEU A 63 19.52 -16.64 -4.19
CA LEU A 63 20.81 -16.08 -4.63
C LEU A 63 21.92 -16.29 -3.58
N ILE A 64 21.65 -15.99 -2.31
CA ILE A 64 22.64 -16.08 -1.22
C ILE A 64 22.30 -17.26 -0.30
N PHE A 65 21.03 -17.38 0.10
CA PHE A 65 20.51 -18.47 0.92
C PHE A 65 19.37 -19.17 0.19
N ASN A 66 19.18 -20.46 0.44
CA ASN A 66 18.14 -21.25 -0.25
C ASN A 66 16.71 -20.72 -0.06
N ASN A 67 16.46 -20.01 1.03
CA ASN A 67 15.17 -19.41 1.37
C ASN A 67 15.17 -17.88 1.18
N SER A 68 16.12 -17.33 0.42
CA SER A 68 16.20 -15.89 0.16
C SER A 68 15.53 -15.49 -1.15
N THR A 69 14.97 -14.29 -1.16
CA THR A 69 14.40 -13.64 -2.33
C THR A 69 14.89 -12.20 -2.40
N ILE A 70 15.40 -11.81 -3.56
CA ILE A 70 15.68 -10.42 -3.92
C ILE A 70 14.63 -9.98 -4.92
N SER A 71 14.09 -8.79 -4.74
CA SER A 71 13.16 -8.16 -5.68
C SER A 71 13.56 -6.70 -5.86
N LEU A 72 13.61 -6.26 -7.10
CA LEU A 72 13.85 -4.89 -7.49
C LEU A 72 12.76 -4.44 -8.46
N ASP A 73 11.96 -3.46 -8.02
CA ASP A 73 10.95 -2.80 -8.84
C ASP A 73 11.47 -1.42 -9.23
N LEU A 74 11.50 -1.15 -10.53
CA LEU A 74 11.86 0.15 -11.09
C LEU A 74 10.67 0.70 -11.85
N ILE A 75 10.31 1.94 -11.56
CA ILE A 75 9.30 2.68 -12.29
C ILE A 75 9.95 3.91 -12.91
N ILE A 76 10.05 3.89 -14.24
CA ILE A 76 10.65 4.95 -15.03
C ILE A 76 9.53 5.75 -15.70
N GLY A 77 9.51 7.06 -15.50
CA GLY A 77 8.48 7.94 -16.04
C GLY A 77 8.49 9.31 -15.36
N ASP A 78 7.35 9.99 -15.36
CA ASP A 78 7.22 11.36 -14.83
C ASP A 78 7.55 11.48 -13.33
N ASN A 79 7.21 10.45 -12.55
CA ASN A 79 7.50 10.36 -11.12
C ASN A 79 8.29 9.07 -10.86
N PRO A 80 9.62 9.11 -11.04
CA PRO A 80 10.47 7.92 -10.92
C PRO A 80 10.49 7.43 -9.47
N ARG A 81 10.47 6.10 -9.33
CA ARG A 81 10.56 5.44 -8.03
C ARG A 81 11.15 4.05 -8.15
N TYR A 82 11.73 3.57 -7.06
CA TYR A 82 12.23 2.22 -6.96
C TYR A 82 11.88 1.61 -5.62
N TYR A 83 11.79 0.27 -5.62
CA TYR A 83 11.61 -0.55 -4.42
C TYR A 83 12.56 -1.73 -4.53
N PHE A 84 13.43 -1.86 -3.56
CA PHE A 84 14.34 -3.00 -3.39
C PHE A 84 13.93 -3.75 -2.15
N ASN A 85 13.83 -5.06 -2.24
CA ASN A 85 13.53 -5.94 -1.13
C ASN A 85 14.46 -7.14 -1.14
N TYR A 86 15.13 -7.39 -0.04
CA TYR A 86 15.87 -8.61 0.23
C TYR A 86 15.25 -9.28 1.46
N PHE A 87 14.80 -10.50 1.32
CA PHE A 87 14.11 -11.22 2.38
C PHE A 87 14.62 -12.66 2.50
N ILE A 88 14.94 -13.09 3.71
CA ILE A 88 15.29 -14.46 4.08
C ILE A 88 14.11 -14.99 4.87
N ASP A 89 13.34 -15.90 4.29
CA ASP A 89 12.12 -16.45 4.88
C ASP A 89 12.41 -17.71 5.69
N ASN A 90 12.32 -17.60 6.99
CA ASN A 90 12.42 -18.72 7.93
C ASN A 90 11.05 -19.12 8.49
N GLY A 91 9.96 -18.53 7.97
CA GLY A 91 8.61 -18.78 8.44
C GLY A 91 8.38 -18.28 9.87
N PHE A 92 8.02 -19.19 10.78
CA PHE A 92 7.80 -18.85 12.18
C PHE A 92 9.10 -18.55 12.95
N ILE A 93 10.22 -19.16 12.58
CA ILE A 93 11.55 -18.77 13.08
C ILE A 93 11.86 -17.36 12.54
N PRO A 94 12.50 -16.47 13.31
CA PRO A 94 12.75 -15.11 12.86
C PRO A 94 13.40 -15.04 11.47
N SER A 95 12.72 -14.37 10.57
CA SER A 95 13.15 -14.05 9.22
C SER A 95 13.78 -12.67 9.18
N PHE A 96 14.70 -12.43 8.26
CA PHE A 96 15.41 -11.15 8.13
C PHE A 96 15.04 -10.48 6.82
N GLY A 97 14.76 -9.18 6.89
CA GLY A 97 14.46 -8.39 5.71
C GLY A 97 15.24 -7.09 5.66
N PHE A 98 15.58 -6.69 4.45
CA PHE A 98 16.06 -5.37 4.12
C PHE A 98 15.22 -4.80 2.99
N TYR A 99 14.71 -3.59 3.18
CA TYR A 99 13.90 -2.88 2.21
C TYR A 99 14.50 -1.50 1.95
N ALA A 100 14.60 -1.11 0.68
CA ALA A 100 15.00 0.23 0.30
C ALA A 100 14.04 0.77 -0.75
N SER A 101 13.62 2.00 -0.60
CA SER A 101 12.77 2.67 -1.56
C SER A 101 13.16 4.12 -1.75
N GLY A 102 12.91 4.63 -2.94
CA GLY A 102 13.07 6.04 -3.24
C GLY A 102 12.04 6.49 -4.25
N MET A 103 11.55 7.71 -4.10
CA MET A 103 10.65 8.32 -5.04
C MET A 103 10.79 9.83 -5.11
N SER A 104 10.42 10.36 -6.28
CA SER A 104 10.17 11.78 -6.50
C SER A 104 8.69 11.97 -6.77
N LEU A 105 8.07 12.96 -6.13
CA LEU A 105 6.63 13.20 -6.23
C LEU A 105 6.37 14.71 -6.31
N ASP A 106 5.56 15.11 -7.30
CA ASP A 106 5.09 16.48 -7.46
C ASP A 106 3.67 16.62 -6.88
N LEU A 107 3.49 17.42 -5.82
CA LEU A 107 2.18 17.80 -5.33
C LEU A 107 1.66 19.00 -6.12
N LYS A 108 0.39 18.93 -6.51
CA LYS A 108 -0.27 19.95 -7.34
C LYS A 108 -1.53 20.48 -6.67
N ASN A 109 -1.77 21.77 -6.85
CA ASN A 109 -3.02 22.40 -6.43
C ASN A 109 -4.17 22.17 -7.45
N ASN A 110 -5.34 22.73 -7.15
CA ASN A 110 -6.55 22.66 -7.98
C ASN A 110 -6.38 23.23 -9.40
N GLN A 111 -5.36 24.07 -9.62
CA GLN A 111 -5.03 24.67 -10.91
C GLN A 111 -3.96 23.86 -11.67
N ASN A 112 -3.58 22.67 -11.18
CA ASN A 112 -2.53 21.81 -11.74
C ASN A 112 -1.11 22.39 -11.63
N LEU A 113 -0.90 23.44 -10.84
CA LEU A 113 0.42 24.01 -10.57
C LEU A 113 1.12 23.18 -9.50
N ILE A 114 2.42 22.89 -9.72
CA ILE A 114 3.24 22.19 -8.76
C ILE A 114 3.53 23.14 -7.59
N THR A 115 3.00 22.80 -6.42
CA THR A 115 3.19 23.57 -5.18
C THR A 115 4.41 23.10 -4.43
N GLU A 116 4.61 21.78 -4.33
CA GLU A 116 5.71 21.16 -3.62
C GLU A 116 6.30 20.02 -4.45
N LYS A 117 7.64 19.87 -4.38
CA LYS A 117 8.35 18.71 -4.90
C LYS A 117 8.95 17.94 -3.75
N TRP A 118 8.59 16.69 -3.65
CA TRP A 118 9.04 15.77 -2.60
C TRP A 118 10.06 14.80 -3.17
N LEU A 119 11.20 14.67 -2.50
CA LEU A 119 12.15 13.60 -2.70
C LEU A 119 12.24 12.80 -1.41
N TRP A 120 12.09 11.49 -1.52
CA TRP A 120 12.03 10.61 -0.38
C TRP A 120 12.85 9.36 -0.62
N PHE A 121 13.70 9.01 0.37
CA PHE A 121 14.43 7.75 0.45
C PHE A 121 14.17 7.11 1.81
N ARG A 122 13.90 5.82 1.80
CA ARG A 122 13.71 5.01 3.00
C ARG A 122 14.49 3.72 2.87
N ASN A 123 15.26 3.39 3.90
CA ASN A 123 15.94 2.12 4.05
C ASN A 123 15.50 1.49 5.36
N GLU A 124 15.14 0.22 5.35
CA GLU A 124 14.62 -0.50 6.51
C GLU A 124 15.36 -1.83 6.67
N ALA A 125 15.80 -2.13 7.88
CA ALA A 125 16.25 -3.45 8.27
C ALA A 125 15.32 -3.96 9.36
N PHE A 126 14.81 -5.19 9.21
CA PHE A 126 13.83 -5.73 10.13
C PHE A 126 13.96 -7.24 10.34
N ILE A 127 13.40 -7.68 11.45
CA ILE A 127 13.25 -9.08 11.81
C ILE A 127 11.76 -9.32 12.00
N GLN A 128 11.25 -10.41 11.44
CA GLN A 128 9.84 -10.80 11.59
C GLN A 128 9.68 -12.29 11.76
N SER A 129 8.59 -12.68 12.42
CA SER A 129 8.08 -14.05 12.43
C SER A 129 6.79 -14.08 11.61
N THR A 130 6.67 -15.05 10.70
CA THR A 130 5.51 -15.21 9.82
C THR A 130 4.75 -16.49 10.19
N TRP A 131 3.45 -16.40 10.33
CA TRP A 131 2.59 -17.52 10.65
C TRP A 131 1.60 -17.78 9.51
N ARG A 132 1.60 -19.01 8.98
CA ARG A 132 0.75 -19.48 7.88
C ARG A 132 0.79 -18.60 6.64
N ASP A 133 1.92 -17.93 6.38
CA ASP A 133 2.13 -17.01 5.25
C ASP A 133 1.08 -15.87 5.15
N LYS A 134 0.38 -15.60 6.25
CA LYS A 134 -0.73 -14.63 6.30
C LYS A 134 -0.58 -13.58 7.38
N PHE A 135 0.12 -13.90 8.44
CA PHE A 135 0.30 -13.05 9.61
C PHE A 135 1.77 -12.88 9.89
N ALA A 136 2.21 -11.65 10.06
CA ALA A 136 3.58 -11.33 10.44
C ALA A 136 3.60 -10.32 11.58
N ILE A 137 4.55 -10.52 12.51
CA ILE A 137 4.90 -9.56 13.54
C ILE A 137 6.40 -9.35 13.49
N GLY A 138 6.83 -8.11 13.61
CA GLY A 138 8.24 -7.79 13.51
C GLY A 138 8.63 -6.47 14.14
N VAL A 139 9.95 -6.29 14.21
CA VAL A 139 10.60 -5.08 14.68
C VAL A 139 11.69 -4.68 13.69
N GLY A 140 11.96 -3.41 13.58
CA GLY A 140 12.98 -2.94 12.65
C GLY A 140 13.48 -1.54 12.97
N ILE A 141 14.42 -1.11 12.15
CA ILE A 141 14.95 0.25 12.15
C ILE A 141 14.82 0.79 10.74
N SER A 142 14.25 1.99 10.59
CA SER A 142 14.18 2.71 9.33
C SER A 142 15.11 3.92 9.36
N HIS A 143 15.77 4.15 8.25
CA HIS A 143 16.47 5.39 7.93
C HIS A 143 15.63 6.13 6.90
N ASP A 144 15.11 7.30 7.25
CA ASP A 144 14.28 8.13 6.40
C ASP A 144 15.03 9.41 6.02
N TYR A 145 15.18 9.66 4.72
CA TYR A 145 15.61 10.94 4.17
C TYR A 145 14.48 11.57 3.37
N PHE A 146 14.14 12.80 3.71
CA PHE A 146 13.13 13.59 3.01
C PHE A 146 13.70 14.95 2.60
N GLU A 147 13.32 15.39 1.42
CA GLU A 147 13.57 16.73 0.91
C GLU A 147 12.27 17.27 0.32
N ILE A 148 11.83 18.43 0.79
CA ILE A 148 10.69 19.15 0.22
C ILE A 148 11.21 20.49 -0.32
N LYS A 149 10.92 20.74 -1.59
CA LYS A 149 11.06 22.03 -2.24
C LYS A 149 9.68 22.64 -2.38
N ASP A 150 9.46 23.73 -1.68
CA ASP A 150 8.26 24.53 -1.81
C ASP A 150 8.45 25.55 -2.94
N ASN A 151 7.66 25.42 -3.99
CA ASN A 151 7.76 26.31 -5.16
C ASN A 151 7.06 27.67 -4.95
N ILE A 152 6.20 27.78 -3.92
CA ILE A 152 5.49 29.02 -3.60
C ILE A 152 6.41 29.94 -2.78
N PHE A 153 7.04 29.42 -1.73
CA PHE A 153 7.92 30.15 -0.85
C PHE A 153 9.42 30.05 -1.23
N LEU A 154 9.75 29.29 -2.29
CA LEU A 154 11.11 29.02 -2.77
C LEU A 154 12.03 28.47 -1.66
N THR A 155 11.48 27.72 -0.74
CA THR A 155 12.22 27.12 0.37
C THR A 155 12.55 25.66 0.10
N LYS A 156 13.67 25.22 0.67
CA LYS A 156 14.12 23.83 0.62
C LYS A 156 14.36 23.35 2.04
N ASN A 157 13.64 22.31 2.43
CA ASN A 157 13.76 21.67 3.73
C ASN A 157 14.15 20.20 3.57
N SER A 158 15.08 19.73 4.37
CA SER A 158 15.47 18.31 4.40
C SER A 158 15.50 17.78 5.83
N LYS A 159 15.19 16.50 5.97
CA LYS A 159 15.27 15.76 7.23
C LYS A 159 15.93 14.41 7.00
N ASN A 160 16.70 13.98 7.99
CA ASN A 160 17.41 12.71 8.00
C ASN A 160 17.25 12.11 9.41
N ASN A 161 16.62 10.95 9.51
CA ASN A 161 16.25 10.36 10.79
C ASN A 161 16.46 8.85 10.78
N ILE A 162 16.74 8.30 11.97
CA ILE A 162 16.78 6.86 12.23
C ILE A 162 15.69 6.55 13.23
N ASN A 163 14.74 5.70 12.83
CA ASN A 163 13.51 5.47 13.56
C ASN A 163 13.34 3.97 13.85
N PRO A 164 13.39 3.53 15.10
CA PRO A 164 12.95 2.19 15.45
C PRO A 164 11.44 2.05 15.27
N TYR A 165 10.99 0.88 14.84
CA TYR A 165 9.57 0.61 14.65
C TYR A 165 9.22 -0.85 14.96
N ILE A 166 7.95 -1.07 15.27
CA ILE A 166 7.33 -2.37 15.39
C ILE A 166 6.17 -2.45 14.39
N PHE A 167 5.86 -3.64 13.92
CA PHE A 167 4.74 -3.81 12.99
C PHE A 167 4.01 -5.14 13.16
N ILE A 168 2.75 -5.12 12.77
CA ILE A 168 1.89 -6.30 12.60
C ILE A 168 1.28 -6.21 11.21
N LYS A 169 1.39 -7.28 10.43
CA LYS A 169 0.79 -7.39 9.10
C LYS A 169 -0.06 -8.64 9.01
N ALA A 170 -1.16 -8.53 8.32
CA ALA A 170 -1.99 -9.67 7.96
C ALA A 170 -2.54 -9.46 6.55
N ASP A 171 -2.58 -10.51 5.75
CA ASP A 171 -3.24 -10.51 4.44
C ASP A 171 -3.87 -11.87 4.17
N THR A 172 -5.19 -11.85 4.04
CA THR A 172 -6.01 -13.02 3.71
C THR A 172 -6.88 -12.78 2.48
N GLN A 173 -6.67 -11.65 1.80
CA GLN A 173 -7.46 -11.28 0.63
C GLN A 173 -7.22 -12.25 -0.54
N ASN A 174 -8.29 -12.53 -1.28
CA ASN A 174 -8.26 -13.43 -2.43
C ASN A 174 -7.77 -12.75 -3.73
N ASP A 175 -7.77 -11.43 -3.79
CA ASP A 175 -7.32 -10.64 -4.94
C ASP A 175 -6.82 -9.28 -4.45
N LYS A 176 -5.71 -8.81 -5.01
CA LYS A 176 -5.09 -7.53 -4.60
C LYS A 176 -5.87 -6.31 -5.12
N ASN A 177 -6.43 -6.41 -6.34
CA ASN A 177 -7.04 -5.27 -7.03
C ASN A 177 -8.54 -5.14 -6.81
N PHE A 178 -9.24 -6.27 -6.80
CA PHE A 178 -10.69 -6.37 -6.61
C PHE A 178 -11.00 -7.47 -5.59
N PRO A 179 -10.62 -7.28 -4.31
CA PRO A 179 -10.83 -8.30 -3.29
C PRO A 179 -12.33 -8.48 -3.03
N THR A 180 -12.77 -9.72 -3.10
CA THR A 180 -14.17 -10.10 -2.81
C THR A 180 -14.32 -10.83 -1.50
N LYS A 181 -13.21 -11.24 -0.87
CA LYS A 181 -13.19 -11.97 0.39
C LYS A 181 -11.86 -11.78 1.11
N GLY A 182 -11.93 -11.74 2.44
CA GLY A 182 -10.75 -11.66 3.30
C GLY A 182 -10.46 -10.25 3.78
N PHE A 183 -9.35 -10.10 4.45
CA PHE A 183 -8.91 -8.81 4.97
C PHE A 183 -7.41 -8.63 4.85
N SER A 184 -6.97 -7.39 4.77
CA SER A 184 -5.59 -6.99 5.03
C SER A 184 -5.52 -6.01 6.20
N LEU A 185 -4.43 -6.09 6.95
CA LEU A 185 -4.13 -5.26 8.11
C LEU A 185 -2.66 -4.94 8.10
N ASN A 186 -2.31 -3.67 8.29
CA ASN A 186 -0.93 -3.23 8.49
C ASN A 186 -0.93 -2.20 9.61
N ILE A 187 -0.33 -2.55 10.75
CA ILE A 187 -0.17 -1.66 11.90
C ILE A 187 1.32 -1.43 12.10
N GLU A 188 1.73 -0.19 12.20
CA GLU A 188 3.10 0.22 12.46
C GLU A 188 3.12 1.22 13.62
N GLY A 189 3.95 0.96 14.62
CA GLY A 189 4.31 1.91 15.66
C GLY A 189 5.77 2.34 15.48
N LYS A 190 6.02 3.62 15.24
CA LYS A 190 7.34 4.17 14.93
C LYS A 190 7.72 5.27 15.91
N TYR A 191 8.90 5.17 16.50
CA TYR A 191 9.48 6.26 17.29
C TYR A 191 10.34 7.12 16.37
N ILE A 192 9.91 8.35 16.14
CA ILE A 192 10.63 9.29 15.29
C ILE A 192 11.72 9.97 16.09
N ASN A 193 12.97 9.65 15.70
CA ASN A 193 14.16 10.21 16.34
C ASN A 193 14.83 11.21 15.40
N LEU A 194 14.70 12.48 15.70
CA LEU A 194 15.32 13.56 14.94
C LEU A 194 16.79 13.71 15.36
N ILE A 195 17.71 13.23 14.56
CA ILE A 195 19.16 13.19 14.86
C ILE A 195 19.73 14.56 15.25
N LYS A 196 19.17 15.65 14.72
CA LYS A 196 19.66 17.02 14.98
C LYS A 196 18.85 17.81 16.01
N ASN A 197 17.78 17.26 16.55
CA ASN A 197 16.88 18.04 17.40
C ASN A 197 16.20 17.14 18.45
N HIS A 198 16.97 16.71 19.43
CA HIS A 198 16.55 15.76 20.48
C HIS A 198 15.27 16.16 21.26
N ASN A 199 14.88 17.44 21.25
CA ASN A 199 13.71 17.94 21.98
C ASN A 199 12.38 17.73 21.23
N HIS A 200 12.38 17.10 20.05
CA HIS A 200 11.19 16.91 19.22
C HIS A 200 10.97 15.44 18.78
N ASN A 201 11.47 14.51 19.59
CA ASN A 201 11.17 13.10 19.36
C ASN A 201 9.71 12.80 19.68
N PHE A 202 9.07 11.95 18.90
CA PHE A 202 7.65 11.61 19.08
C PHE A 202 7.33 10.21 18.58
N LEU A 203 6.21 9.70 19.07
CA LEU A 203 5.67 8.41 18.64
C LEU A 203 4.62 8.64 17.56
N GLN A 204 4.68 7.82 16.51
CA GLN A 204 3.63 7.69 15.50
C GLN A 204 3.05 6.29 15.50
N ILE A 205 1.75 6.19 15.32
CA ILE A 205 1.05 4.93 15.08
C ILE A 205 0.28 5.08 13.77
N LYS A 206 0.47 4.11 12.87
CA LYS A 206 -0.26 4.02 11.61
C LYS A 206 -0.94 2.66 11.53
N ALA A 207 -2.22 2.65 11.17
CA ALA A 207 -2.96 1.43 10.91
C ALA A 207 -3.73 1.57 9.59
N GLU A 208 -3.59 0.58 8.73
CA GLU A 208 -4.31 0.45 7.47
C GLU A 208 -5.11 -0.85 7.50
N THR A 209 -6.37 -0.78 7.16
CA THR A 209 -7.27 -1.93 7.17
C THR A 209 -8.06 -1.99 5.88
N ASP A 210 -8.33 -3.18 5.39
CA ASP A 210 -9.15 -3.41 4.21
C ASP A 210 -9.90 -4.74 4.35
N PHE A 211 -11.19 -4.67 4.59
CA PHE A 211 -12.06 -5.83 4.79
C PHE A 211 -12.98 -6.02 3.60
N SER A 212 -13.10 -7.25 3.11
CA SER A 212 -13.99 -7.61 2.00
C SER A 212 -14.89 -8.78 2.40
N PHE A 213 -16.20 -8.56 2.32
CA PHE A 213 -17.23 -9.51 2.69
C PHE A 213 -18.15 -9.77 1.50
N PRO A 214 -18.21 -11.01 0.96
CA PRO A 214 -19.18 -11.35 -0.06
C PRO A 214 -20.59 -11.36 0.56
N LEU A 215 -21.46 -10.48 0.09
CA LEU A 215 -22.89 -10.48 0.49
C LEU A 215 -23.65 -11.56 -0.28
N ASN A 216 -23.26 -11.75 -1.55
CA ASN A 216 -23.73 -12.85 -2.41
C ASN A 216 -22.72 -13.11 -3.52
N SER A 217 -23.07 -13.89 -4.54
CA SER A 217 -22.17 -14.27 -5.64
C SER A 217 -21.72 -13.10 -6.54
N TRP A 218 -22.41 -11.97 -6.53
CA TRP A 218 -22.16 -10.82 -7.39
C TRP A 218 -22.05 -9.48 -6.64
N ILE A 219 -22.29 -9.45 -5.32
CA ILE A 219 -22.14 -8.25 -4.50
C ILE A 219 -21.14 -8.51 -3.37
N THR A 220 -20.17 -7.61 -3.23
CA THR A 220 -19.21 -7.59 -2.13
C THR A 220 -19.27 -6.24 -1.42
N TYR A 221 -19.37 -6.25 -0.11
CA TYR A 221 -19.14 -5.08 0.72
C TYR A 221 -17.67 -5.02 1.09
N ARG A 222 -17.03 -3.84 0.91
CA ARG A 222 -15.64 -3.61 1.27
C ARG A 222 -15.52 -2.35 2.11
N LEU A 223 -14.74 -2.42 3.19
CA LEU A 223 -14.44 -1.32 4.09
C LEU A 223 -12.93 -1.12 4.15
N LYS A 224 -12.46 0.04 3.72
CA LYS A 224 -11.07 0.48 3.93
C LYS A 224 -11.02 1.50 5.06
N GLY A 225 -10.05 1.35 5.96
CA GLY A 225 -9.77 2.29 7.04
C GLY A 225 -8.31 2.68 7.06
N PHE A 226 -8.06 3.90 7.47
CA PHE A 226 -6.73 4.40 7.81
C PHE A 226 -6.81 5.16 9.12
N THR A 227 -5.85 4.90 10.00
CA THR A 227 -5.65 5.61 11.26
C THR A 227 -4.19 6.03 11.35
N GLY A 228 -3.95 7.31 11.46
CA GLY A 228 -2.65 7.90 11.71
C GLY A 228 -2.68 8.77 12.95
N LEU A 229 -1.87 8.47 13.96
CA LEU A 229 -1.81 9.21 15.22
C LEU A 229 -0.38 9.60 15.53
N SER A 230 -0.18 10.81 16.03
CA SER A 230 1.11 11.34 16.47
C SER A 230 1.01 11.91 17.87
N SER A 231 1.98 11.62 18.73
CA SER A 231 1.99 12.10 20.11
C SER A 231 2.28 13.62 20.22
N LEU A 232 2.85 14.21 19.16
CA LEU A 232 3.09 15.66 19.02
C LEU A 232 2.67 16.09 17.62
N ILE A 233 2.50 17.38 17.40
CA ILE A 233 2.30 17.96 16.06
C ILE A 233 3.63 17.87 15.30
N PRO A 234 3.74 17.00 14.29
CA PRO A 234 5.00 16.80 13.58
C PRO A 234 5.24 17.88 12.50
N SER A 235 6.47 17.97 12.02
CA SER A 235 6.76 18.72 10.79
C SER A 235 6.06 18.07 9.59
N SER A 236 5.89 18.83 8.50
CA SER A 236 5.17 18.39 7.29
C SER A 236 5.60 17.02 6.76
N PHE A 237 6.85 16.61 6.93
CA PHE A 237 7.36 15.30 6.51
C PHE A 237 6.67 14.11 7.18
N TYR A 238 6.25 14.30 8.43
CA TYR A 238 5.64 13.26 9.26
C TYR A 238 4.16 13.49 9.52
N GLN A 239 3.57 14.59 9.00
CA GLN A 239 2.12 14.73 8.99
C GLN A 239 1.49 13.67 8.10
N TYR A 240 0.25 13.32 8.42
CA TYR A 240 -0.55 12.47 7.56
C TYR A 240 -1.22 13.32 6.49
N HIS A 241 -1.10 12.88 5.25
CA HIS A 241 -1.60 13.57 4.08
C HIS A 241 -2.75 12.77 3.47
N MET A 242 -3.87 13.43 3.19
CA MET A 242 -5.05 12.80 2.63
C MET A 242 -5.37 13.36 1.25
N GLY A 243 -5.83 12.48 0.35
CA GLY A 243 -6.34 12.84 -0.98
C GLY A 243 -5.78 11.99 -2.10
N GLY A 244 -6.37 12.16 -3.28
CA GLY A 244 -6.05 11.37 -4.46
C GLY A 244 -6.62 9.96 -4.41
N ILE A 245 -6.47 9.22 -5.51
CA ILE A 245 -6.81 7.79 -5.59
C ILE A 245 -5.57 7.05 -6.07
N PHE A 246 -5.07 6.16 -5.25
CA PHE A 246 -3.90 5.33 -5.53
C PHE A 246 -3.98 4.03 -4.72
N ASP A 247 -3.31 3.00 -5.22
CA ASP A 247 -3.28 1.67 -4.60
C ASP A 247 -1.91 1.34 -3.99
N GLN A 248 -0.96 2.30 -3.99
CA GLN A 248 0.41 2.12 -3.50
C GLN A 248 0.59 2.64 -2.08
N ASN A 249 1.55 2.09 -1.36
CA ASN A 249 1.96 2.68 -0.08
C ASN A 249 2.86 3.90 -0.34
N LEU A 250 2.41 5.07 0.06
CA LEU A 250 3.12 6.33 -0.06
C LEU A 250 3.55 6.89 1.31
N GLY A 251 3.97 6.03 2.21
CA GLY A 251 4.38 6.46 3.55
C GLY A 251 3.22 7.00 4.36
N ASN A 252 3.20 8.31 4.61
CA ASN A 252 2.15 8.97 5.39
C ASN A 252 1.01 9.54 4.53
N PHE A 253 0.97 9.23 3.23
CA PHE A 253 -0.17 9.59 2.39
C PHE A 253 -1.23 8.49 2.42
N THR A 254 -2.49 8.89 2.53
CA THR A 254 -3.64 7.99 2.42
C THR A 254 -4.56 8.42 1.28
N SER A 255 -5.02 7.43 0.52
CA SER A 255 -5.97 7.67 -0.57
C SER A 255 -7.33 8.09 -0.02
N PHE A 256 -7.85 9.22 -0.54
CA PHE A 256 -9.18 9.71 -0.22
C PHE A 256 -9.80 10.37 -1.45
N GLN A 257 -10.91 9.81 -1.92
CA GLN A 257 -11.56 10.25 -3.16
C GLN A 257 -12.19 11.65 -3.02
N GLY A 258 -12.28 12.39 -4.14
CA GLY A 258 -12.85 13.74 -4.17
C GLY A 258 -11.91 14.84 -3.67
N TYR A 259 -10.68 14.51 -3.25
CA TYR A 259 -9.62 15.42 -2.86
C TYR A 259 -8.40 15.25 -3.76
N PHE A 260 -7.61 16.30 -3.95
CA PHE A 260 -6.31 16.19 -4.62
C PHE A 260 -5.28 15.54 -3.68
N LEU A 261 -4.23 14.95 -4.23
CA LEU A 261 -3.19 14.31 -3.43
C LEU A 261 -2.55 15.29 -2.44
N GLY A 262 -2.59 14.94 -1.16
CA GLY A 262 -2.02 15.76 -0.09
C GLY A 262 -2.75 17.08 0.16
N GLU A 263 -3.98 17.23 -0.32
CA GLU A 263 -4.78 18.45 -0.15
C GLU A 263 -5.06 18.76 1.33
N GLU A 264 -5.31 17.72 2.12
CA GLU A 264 -5.45 17.85 3.57
C GLU A 264 -4.27 17.22 4.27
N LYS A 265 -3.76 17.90 5.29
CA LYS A 265 -2.65 17.43 6.13
C LYS A 265 -2.90 17.73 7.59
N SER A 266 -2.54 16.80 8.47
CA SER A 266 -2.74 16.93 9.90
C SER A 266 -1.78 16.04 10.70
N ALA A 267 -1.66 16.31 12.00
CA ALA A 267 -0.92 15.48 12.93
C ALA A 267 -1.60 14.11 13.13
N ASN A 268 -2.93 14.11 13.14
CA ASN A 268 -3.75 12.92 13.33
C ASN A 268 -4.83 12.84 12.25
N LEU A 269 -5.07 11.66 11.74
CA LEU A 269 -6.01 11.45 10.63
C LEU A 269 -6.70 10.09 10.77
N LEU A 270 -8.02 10.10 10.70
CA LEU A 270 -8.85 8.92 10.65
C LEU A 270 -9.64 8.93 9.35
N THR A 271 -9.63 7.85 8.59
CA THR A 271 -10.47 7.73 7.39
C THR A 271 -11.20 6.39 7.34
N ALA A 272 -12.39 6.39 6.78
CA ALA A 272 -13.15 5.19 6.47
C ALA A 272 -13.81 5.36 5.10
N THR A 273 -13.63 4.38 4.23
CA THR A 273 -14.28 4.33 2.92
C THR A 273 -15.05 3.03 2.77
N ASN A 274 -16.33 3.16 2.56
CA ASN A 274 -17.25 2.07 2.29
C ASN A 274 -17.42 1.91 0.78
N TYR A 275 -17.29 0.69 0.29
CA TYR A 275 -17.49 0.32 -1.11
C TYR A 275 -18.55 -0.76 -1.21
N LEU A 276 -19.43 -0.64 -2.17
CA LEU A 276 -20.33 -1.70 -2.58
C LEU A 276 -19.92 -2.15 -3.98
N MET A 277 -19.30 -3.31 -4.10
CA MET A 277 -18.74 -3.81 -5.35
C MET A 277 -19.75 -4.73 -6.02
N PHE A 278 -20.23 -4.34 -7.20
CA PHE A 278 -21.07 -5.16 -8.06
C PHE A 278 -20.21 -5.82 -9.13
N ASN A 279 -20.14 -7.14 -9.13
CA ASN A 279 -19.33 -7.93 -10.07
C ASN A 279 -20.22 -8.44 -11.21
N PHE A 280 -19.97 -7.96 -12.43
CA PHE A 280 -20.65 -8.39 -13.64
C PHE A 280 -19.71 -9.25 -14.50
N LYS A 281 -20.17 -10.41 -14.94
CA LYS A 281 -19.43 -11.29 -15.86
C LYS A 281 -17.98 -11.59 -15.40
N LYS A 282 -17.75 -11.76 -14.11
CA LYS A 282 -16.49 -12.09 -13.42
C LYS A 282 -15.37 -11.03 -13.51
N ASN A 283 -15.33 -10.17 -14.53
CA ASN A 283 -14.22 -9.27 -14.80
C ASN A 283 -14.60 -7.78 -14.75
N TYR A 284 -15.90 -7.46 -14.70
CA TYR A 284 -16.39 -6.08 -14.72
C TYR A 284 -17.00 -5.73 -13.38
N PHE A 285 -16.64 -4.54 -12.88
CA PHE A 285 -17.07 -4.07 -11.57
C PHE A 285 -17.67 -2.66 -11.66
N ILE A 286 -18.77 -2.43 -10.97
CA ILE A 286 -19.29 -1.11 -10.67
C ILE A 286 -19.21 -0.96 -9.15
N ILE A 287 -18.54 0.12 -8.69
CA ILE A 287 -18.18 0.27 -7.28
C ILE A 287 -18.57 1.66 -6.81
N PRO A 288 -19.84 1.91 -6.41
CA PRO A 288 -20.16 3.09 -5.63
C PRO A 288 -19.44 3.06 -4.29
N SER A 289 -19.07 4.23 -3.80
CA SER A 289 -18.31 4.40 -2.57
C SER A 289 -18.65 5.67 -1.84
N PHE A 290 -18.58 5.61 -0.53
CA PHE A 290 -18.71 6.74 0.39
C PHE A 290 -17.53 6.78 1.33
N SER A 291 -16.88 7.94 1.43
CA SER A 291 -15.73 8.15 2.31
C SER A 291 -16.03 9.21 3.35
N ILE A 292 -15.55 8.98 4.56
CA ILE A 292 -15.56 9.95 5.66
C ILE A 292 -14.17 9.99 6.29
N ALA A 293 -13.74 11.17 6.72
CA ALA A 293 -12.49 11.36 7.43
C ALA A 293 -12.63 12.44 8.50
N GLU A 294 -11.83 12.32 9.54
CA GLU A 294 -11.62 13.36 10.53
C GLU A 294 -10.13 13.66 10.64
N SER A 295 -9.75 14.93 10.53
CA SER A 295 -8.38 15.42 10.69
C SER A 295 -8.29 16.35 11.90
N PHE A 296 -7.27 16.16 12.76
CA PHE A 296 -7.07 16.99 13.94
C PHE A 296 -5.59 17.06 14.33
N ASP A 297 -5.19 18.17 14.93
CA ASP A 297 -3.80 18.38 15.38
C ASP A 297 -3.61 18.04 16.85
N SER A 298 -4.63 18.22 17.68
CA SER A 298 -4.63 17.87 19.10
C SER A 298 -5.74 16.90 19.43
N PHE A 299 -5.49 15.95 20.34
CA PHE A 299 -6.54 15.04 20.83
C PHE A 299 -7.72 15.73 21.50
N LYS A 300 -7.54 17.00 21.94
CA LYS A 300 -8.64 17.83 22.44
C LYS A 300 -9.64 18.22 21.35
N ASP A 301 -9.20 18.23 20.10
CA ASP A 301 -10.03 18.57 18.95
C ASP A 301 -10.72 17.33 18.35
N PHE A 302 -10.39 16.15 18.85
CA PHE A 302 -11.03 14.90 18.42
C PHE A 302 -12.53 14.92 18.73
N ASN A 303 -13.32 14.43 17.82
CA ASN A 303 -14.78 14.40 17.88
C ASN A 303 -15.43 15.80 18.00
N SER A 304 -14.69 16.86 17.68
CA SER A 304 -15.21 18.22 17.66
C SER A 304 -16.08 18.52 16.46
N LEU A 305 -16.11 17.60 15.49
CA LEU A 305 -16.82 17.69 14.17
C LEU A 305 -16.39 18.89 13.32
N LYS A 306 -15.32 19.59 13.69
CA LYS A 306 -14.88 20.82 13.01
C LYS A 306 -14.16 20.58 11.69
N LYS A 307 -13.48 19.43 11.56
CA LYS A 307 -12.71 19.07 10.36
C LYS A 307 -13.13 17.67 9.88
N ILE A 308 -14.43 17.50 9.67
CA ILE A 308 -14.96 16.32 9.00
C ILE A 308 -14.93 16.53 7.48
N HIS A 309 -14.40 15.54 6.79
CA HIS A 309 -14.34 15.46 5.36
C HIS A 309 -15.21 14.31 4.88
N SER A 310 -15.99 14.51 3.83
CA SER A 310 -16.79 13.43 3.24
C SER A 310 -16.84 13.55 1.74
N SER A 311 -17.00 12.41 1.08
CA SER A 311 -17.07 12.34 -0.38
C SER A 311 -17.82 11.12 -0.86
N LEU A 312 -18.38 11.24 -2.07
CA LEU A 312 -18.99 10.14 -2.81
C LEU A 312 -18.17 9.87 -4.07
N GLY A 313 -18.18 8.63 -4.51
CA GLY A 313 -17.54 8.24 -5.75
C GLY A 313 -18.18 7.03 -6.39
N ILE A 314 -17.90 6.86 -7.66
CA ILE A 314 -18.24 5.68 -8.43
C ILE A 314 -17.02 5.24 -9.23
N THR A 315 -16.69 3.97 -9.18
CA THR A 315 -15.58 3.39 -9.95
C THR A 315 -16.12 2.32 -10.90
N LEU A 316 -15.75 2.41 -12.15
CA LEU A 316 -15.88 1.34 -13.13
C LEU A 316 -14.56 0.58 -13.16
N GLY A 317 -14.59 -0.71 -12.89
CA GLY A 317 -13.43 -1.59 -12.85
C GLY A 317 -13.48 -2.68 -13.91
N TYR A 318 -12.34 -2.97 -14.50
CA TYR A 318 -12.17 -4.10 -15.41
C TYR A 318 -10.88 -4.85 -15.08
N LYS A 319 -10.98 -6.16 -14.91
CA LYS A 319 -9.83 -7.04 -14.69
C LYS A 319 -9.33 -7.55 -16.04
N SER A 320 -8.38 -6.80 -16.63
CA SER A 320 -7.79 -7.14 -17.91
C SER A 320 -6.60 -8.09 -17.75
N PRO A 321 -6.18 -8.80 -18.81
CA PRO A 321 -4.95 -9.60 -18.81
C PRO A 321 -3.68 -8.79 -18.56
N PHE A 322 -3.71 -7.48 -18.88
CA PHE A 322 -2.58 -6.56 -18.73
C PHE A 322 -2.58 -5.79 -17.38
N GLY A 323 -3.51 -6.12 -16.49
CA GLY A 323 -3.69 -5.48 -15.19
C GLY A 323 -5.06 -4.82 -15.03
N PRO A 324 -5.35 -4.28 -13.86
CA PRO A 324 -6.62 -3.62 -13.57
C PRO A 324 -6.77 -2.32 -14.38
N ILE A 325 -7.98 -2.07 -14.83
CA ILE A 325 -8.40 -0.79 -15.39
C ILE A 325 -9.46 -0.24 -14.46
N LYS A 326 -9.25 0.98 -13.93
CA LYS A 326 -10.20 1.64 -13.03
C LYS A 326 -10.47 3.04 -13.54
N ILE A 327 -11.73 3.40 -13.71
CA ILE A 327 -12.21 4.75 -14.05
C ILE A 327 -13.05 5.19 -12.87
N ASN A 328 -12.66 6.27 -12.21
CA ASN A 328 -13.35 6.80 -11.05
C ASN A 328 -13.81 8.25 -11.30
N TYR A 329 -15.02 8.53 -10.88
CA TYR A 329 -15.51 9.89 -10.70
C TYR A 329 -15.89 10.05 -9.23
N SER A 330 -15.42 11.13 -8.60
CA SER A 330 -15.69 11.40 -7.20
C SER A 330 -15.90 12.88 -6.91
N HIS A 331 -16.68 13.17 -5.88
CA HIS A 331 -17.04 14.52 -5.47
C HIS A 331 -16.99 14.64 -3.94
N ALA A 332 -16.29 15.68 -3.44
CA ALA A 332 -16.22 15.98 -2.02
C ALA A 332 -17.34 16.93 -1.60
N PHE A 333 -17.88 16.74 -0.41
CA PHE A 333 -18.89 17.64 0.18
C PHE A 333 -18.20 18.83 0.89
N LYS A 334 -17.61 19.71 0.10
CA LYS A 334 -16.98 20.96 0.57
C LYS A 334 -17.34 22.11 -0.34
N SER A 335 -17.25 23.35 0.17
CA SER A 335 -17.49 24.56 -0.64
C SER A 335 -16.63 24.58 -1.89
N ASN A 336 -17.20 24.95 -3.03
CA ASN A 336 -16.51 25.06 -4.32
C ASN A 336 -15.83 23.77 -4.81
N SER A 337 -16.27 22.60 -4.34
CA SER A 337 -15.75 21.33 -4.81
C SER A 337 -16.13 21.10 -6.27
N LYS A 338 -15.14 20.75 -7.09
CA LYS A 338 -15.35 20.24 -8.44
C LYS A 338 -15.18 18.71 -8.41
N GLY A 339 -16.00 18.01 -9.19
CA GLY A 339 -15.84 16.58 -9.37
C GLY A 339 -14.44 16.24 -9.92
N ILE A 340 -13.85 15.18 -9.40
CA ILE A 340 -12.52 14.70 -9.81
C ILE A 340 -12.69 13.41 -10.59
N PHE A 341 -12.16 13.41 -11.81
CA PHE A 341 -12.11 12.22 -12.65
C PHE A 341 -10.71 11.62 -12.60
N ASN A 342 -10.60 10.31 -12.35
CA ASN A 342 -9.34 9.58 -12.30
C ASN A 342 -9.40 8.35 -13.19
N ILE A 343 -8.27 8.02 -13.81
CA ILE A 343 -8.05 6.79 -14.56
C ILE A 343 -6.82 6.12 -13.98
N ILE A 344 -6.91 4.81 -13.72
CA ILE A 344 -5.79 3.97 -13.30
C ILE A 344 -5.73 2.80 -14.27
N LEU A 345 -4.59 2.61 -14.91
CA LEU A 345 -4.32 1.54 -15.86
C LEU A 345 -3.10 0.75 -15.41
N GLY A 346 -3.20 -0.57 -15.44
CA GLY A 346 -2.09 -1.46 -15.14
C GLY A 346 -1.88 -1.75 -13.66
N HIS A 347 -0.85 -2.52 -13.37
CA HIS A 347 -0.51 -2.90 -12.01
C HIS A 347 0.18 -1.75 -11.26
N SER A 348 -0.14 -1.62 -9.98
CA SER A 348 0.64 -0.85 -9.00
C SER A 348 1.57 -1.82 -8.26
N PHE A 349 2.82 -1.48 -8.11
CA PHE A 349 3.80 -2.24 -7.32
C PHE A 349 3.89 -1.72 -5.90
#